data_d818d262a39a39539d26c2461f367415
#
_entry.id   d818d262a39a39539d26c2461f367415
#
_cell.length_a   1.000
_cell.length_b   1.000
_cell.length_c   1.000
_cell.angle_alpha   90.00
_cell.angle_beta   90.00
_cell.angle_gamma   90.00
#
_symmetry.space_group_name_H-M   'P 1'
#
loop_
_entity.id
_entity.type
_entity.pdbx_description
1 polymer ?
#
loop_
_entity_poly.entity_id
_entity_poly.type
_entity_poly.pdbx_seq_one_letter_code
_entity_poly.pdbx_strand_id
1 'polypeptide(L)'
;MQTFNVLNTVANNLGPQLLLAAMVFDGLFQRHPKLTVVVEEVGVDWLPHLVSALDAAIGRKPEVLVDDEYRPSNLVVGTTYTLPLSPVDYLRRQVRVTPLPALHPIESVLRSAVPPEILCFSSDYPHVEGASDAVALCERQLAPFDDRTRETFFGGVAELLGV
;
A
#
# COMPACT_ATOMS: atom_id res chain seq x y z
N MET A 1 -17.17 5.58 24.70
CA MET A 1 -16.72 4.29 24.13
C MET A 1 -16.91 4.24 22.61
N GLN A 2 -18.07 4.65 22.05
CA GLN A 2 -18.33 4.65 20.60
C GLN A 2 -17.41 5.60 19.79
N THR A 3 -17.05 6.77 20.34
CA THR A 3 -16.21 7.76 19.64
C THR A 3 -14.78 7.24 19.39
N PHE A 4 -14.23 6.42 20.30
CA PHE A 4 -12.89 5.84 20.13
C PHE A 4 -12.84 4.85 18.96
N ASN A 5 -13.89 4.03 18.80
CA ASN A 5 -13.96 3.07 17.69
C ASN A 5 -14.05 3.78 16.32
N VAL A 6 -14.82 4.87 16.22
CA VAL A 6 -14.94 5.64 14.97
C VAL A 6 -13.61 6.29 14.59
N LEU A 7 -12.92 6.91 15.56
CA LEU A 7 -11.59 7.52 15.31
C LEU A 7 -10.56 6.49 14.92
N ASN A 8 -10.54 5.32 15.56
CA ASN A 8 -9.66 4.22 15.17
C ASN A 8 -9.91 3.77 13.73
N THR A 9 -11.16 3.56 13.36
CA THR A 9 -11.52 3.14 11.99
C THR A 9 -11.04 4.14 10.94
N VAL A 10 -11.16 5.44 11.21
CA VAL A 10 -10.74 6.50 10.28
C VAL A 10 -9.22 6.70 10.26
N ALA A 11 -8.55 6.55 11.42
CA ALA A 11 -7.13 6.86 11.56
C ALA A 11 -6.20 5.66 11.39
N ASN A 12 -6.74 4.45 11.42
CA ASN A 12 -5.94 3.20 11.48
C ASN A 12 -4.96 3.05 10.31
N ASN A 13 -5.31 3.55 9.14
CA ASN A 13 -4.51 3.45 7.93
C ASN A 13 -3.49 4.58 7.75
N LEU A 14 -3.54 5.64 8.57
CA LEU A 14 -2.62 6.79 8.43
C LEU A 14 -1.19 6.42 8.85
N GLY A 15 -1.06 5.62 9.92
CA GLY A 15 0.24 5.16 10.41
C GLY A 15 1.03 4.39 9.35
N PRO A 16 0.48 3.32 8.76
CA PRO A 16 1.11 2.58 7.67
C PRO A 16 1.48 3.43 6.45
N GLN A 17 0.61 4.36 6.03
CA GLN A 17 0.91 5.24 4.91
C GLN A 17 2.14 6.13 5.18
N LEU A 18 2.19 6.77 6.35
CA LEU A 18 3.32 7.61 6.73
C LEU A 18 4.61 6.81 6.90
N LEU A 19 4.51 5.63 7.53
CA LEU A 19 5.66 4.76 7.75
C LEU A 19 6.24 4.25 6.42
N LEU A 20 5.41 3.75 5.52
CA LEU A 20 5.86 3.26 4.21
C LEU A 20 6.45 4.39 3.36
N ALA A 21 5.85 5.58 3.38
CA ALA A 21 6.42 6.74 2.70
C ALA A 21 7.80 7.10 3.27
N ALA A 22 7.96 7.14 4.60
CA ALA A 22 9.24 7.39 5.24
C ALA A 22 10.27 6.30 4.87
N MET A 23 9.91 5.00 4.93
CA MET A 23 10.79 3.90 4.55
C MET A 23 11.31 4.02 3.11
N VAL A 24 10.45 4.47 2.18
CA VAL A 24 10.84 4.73 0.80
C VAL A 24 11.79 5.92 0.72
N PHE A 25 11.36 7.09 1.18
CA PHE A 25 12.11 8.34 0.98
C PHE A 25 13.41 8.42 1.80
N ASP A 26 13.46 7.79 2.98
CA ASP A 26 14.69 7.64 3.75
C ASP A 26 15.62 6.56 3.17
N GLY A 27 15.22 5.88 2.10
CA GLY A 27 16.01 4.87 1.42
C GLY A 27 16.21 3.58 2.21
N LEU A 28 15.34 3.26 3.17
CA LEU A 28 15.43 2.03 3.96
C LEU A 28 15.35 0.79 3.07
N PHE A 29 14.38 0.75 2.15
CA PHE A 29 14.21 -0.35 1.21
C PHE A 29 15.41 -0.53 0.26
N GLN A 30 16.08 0.57 -0.09
CA GLN A 30 17.30 0.50 -0.90
C GLN A 30 18.47 -0.07 -0.10
N ARG A 31 18.65 0.34 1.15
CA ARG A 31 19.73 -0.17 2.01
C ARG A 31 19.52 -1.62 2.44
N HIS A 32 18.26 -2.06 2.51
CA HIS A 32 17.88 -3.39 2.97
C HIS A 32 17.00 -4.12 1.93
N PRO A 33 17.56 -4.53 0.78
CA PRO A 33 16.79 -5.07 -0.34
C PRO A 33 16.10 -6.42 -0.05
N LYS A 34 16.49 -7.11 1.02
CA LYS A 34 15.86 -8.36 1.48
C LYS A 34 14.78 -8.14 2.56
N LEU A 35 14.62 -6.90 3.03
CA LEU A 35 13.57 -6.60 3.99
C LEU A 35 12.21 -6.68 3.29
N THR A 36 11.28 -7.40 3.87
CA THR A 36 9.87 -7.35 3.49
C THR A 36 9.05 -6.83 4.68
N VAL A 37 8.13 -5.93 4.38
CA VAL A 37 7.20 -5.36 5.35
C VAL A 37 5.81 -5.91 5.05
N VAL A 38 5.18 -6.53 6.03
CA VAL A 38 3.79 -6.98 5.94
C VAL A 38 2.93 -6.04 6.77
N VAL A 39 1.86 -5.56 6.17
CA VAL A 39 0.86 -4.68 6.81
C VAL A 39 -0.44 -5.44 6.90
N GLU A 40 -0.90 -5.67 8.13
CA GLU A 40 -2.08 -6.49 8.42
C GLU A 40 -3.14 -5.69 9.17
N GLU A 41 -4.40 -6.08 9.04
CA GLU A 41 -5.55 -5.59 9.81
C GLU A 41 -5.88 -4.08 9.69
N VAL A 42 -5.35 -3.39 8.68
CA VAL A 42 -5.60 -1.95 8.48
C VAL A 42 -6.32 -1.63 7.17
N GLY A 43 -6.88 -2.65 6.54
CA GLY A 43 -7.56 -2.49 5.26
C GLY A 43 -6.63 -2.26 4.08
N VAL A 44 -7.22 -2.04 2.91
CA VAL A 44 -6.49 -1.84 1.65
C VAL A 44 -6.95 -0.61 0.87
N ASP A 45 -8.01 0.06 1.32
CA ASP A 45 -8.65 1.20 0.62
C ASP A 45 -7.73 2.42 0.49
N TRP A 46 -6.72 2.51 1.33
CA TRP A 46 -5.73 3.59 1.35
C TRP A 46 -4.60 3.41 0.33
N LEU A 47 -4.39 2.20 -0.19
CA LEU A 47 -3.30 1.89 -1.12
C LEU A 47 -3.36 2.71 -2.42
N PRO A 48 -4.51 2.89 -3.10
CA PRO A 48 -4.58 3.73 -4.29
C PRO A 48 -4.15 5.16 -4.03
N HIS A 49 -4.51 5.71 -2.87
CA HIS A 49 -4.10 7.06 -2.48
C HIS A 49 -2.58 7.13 -2.23
N LEU A 50 -2.02 6.16 -1.48
CA LEU A 50 -0.59 6.12 -1.22
C LEU A 50 0.22 6.03 -2.51
N VAL A 51 -0.12 5.10 -3.42
CA VAL A 51 0.55 4.94 -4.71
C VAL A 51 0.51 6.24 -5.51
N SER A 52 -0.67 6.85 -5.65
CA SER A 52 -0.82 8.12 -6.35
C SER A 52 -0.04 9.27 -5.71
N ALA A 53 -0.01 9.33 -4.37
CA ALA A 53 0.71 10.36 -3.64
C ALA A 53 2.24 10.22 -3.79
N LEU A 54 2.74 8.99 -3.76
CA LEU A 54 4.17 8.70 -3.95
C LEU A 54 4.63 9.07 -5.37
N ASP A 55 3.87 8.71 -6.39
CA ASP A 55 4.16 9.09 -7.78
C ASP A 55 4.13 10.61 -7.97
N ALA A 56 3.11 11.26 -7.38
CA ALA A 56 3.00 12.71 -7.43
C ALA A 56 4.16 13.42 -6.73
N ALA A 57 4.71 12.83 -5.67
CA ALA A 57 5.82 13.42 -4.92
C ALA A 57 7.11 13.52 -5.75
N ILE A 58 7.38 12.54 -6.62
CA ILE A 58 8.56 12.53 -7.49
C ILE A 58 8.34 13.25 -8.82
N GLY A 59 7.09 13.31 -9.29
CA GLY A 59 6.71 13.95 -10.56
C GLY A 59 6.52 15.46 -10.47
N ARG A 60 6.43 16.04 -9.28
CA ARG A 60 6.26 17.49 -9.09
C ARG A 60 7.56 18.21 -9.36
N LYS A 61 7.69 18.78 -10.56
CA LYS A 61 8.69 19.82 -10.81
C LYS A 61 8.30 21.05 -9.98
N PRO A 62 9.25 21.67 -9.25
CA PRO A 62 8.99 22.85 -8.42
C PRO A 62 8.45 24.05 -9.23
N GLU A 63 8.60 24.04 -10.55
CA GLU A 63 8.31 25.16 -11.45
C GLU A 63 6.81 25.44 -11.68
N VAL A 64 5.91 24.55 -11.22
CA VAL A 64 4.49 24.61 -11.65
C VAL A 64 3.59 25.39 -10.70
N LEU A 65 4.00 25.74 -9.49
CA LEU A 65 3.04 26.19 -8.47
C LEU A 65 3.34 27.52 -7.76
N VAL A 66 4.41 28.23 -8.03
CA VAL A 66 4.65 29.47 -7.31
C VAL A 66 5.26 30.51 -8.22
N ASP A 67 4.51 31.57 -8.45
CA ASP A 67 5.04 32.85 -8.94
C ASP A 67 6.23 33.26 -8.05
N ASP A 68 7.34 33.68 -8.62
CA ASP A 68 8.58 34.00 -7.88
C ASP A 68 8.36 35.04 -6.77
N GLU A 69 7.28 35.82 -6.84
CA GLU A 69 6.86 36.78 -5.84
C GLU A 69 6.23 36.17 -4.58
N TYR A 70 5.84 34.87 -4.62
CA TYR A 70 5.12 34.19 -3.51
C TYR A 70 5.84 32.96 -2.96
N ARG A 71 7.16 32.90 -3.03
CA ARG A 71 7.91 31.81 -2.37
C ARG A 71 8.00 32.07 -0.87
N PRO A 72 7.30 31.29 -0.03
CA PRO A 72 7.62 31.30 1.39
C PRO A 72 9.06 30.85 1.55
N SER A 73 9.88 31.64 2.21
CA SER A 73 11.33 31.41 2.40
C SER A 73 11.68 30.10 3.14
N ASN A 74 10.68 29.40 3.64
CA ASN A 74 10.76 28.15 4.40
C ASN A 74 10.12 26.95 3.67
N LEU A 75 9.62 27.13 2.43
CA LEU A 75 9.13 26.00 1.66
C LEU A 75 10.33 25.26 1.05
N VAL A 76 10.75 24.17 1.67
CA VAL A 76 11.71 23.22 1.10
C VAL A 76 10.98 22.47 -0.01
N VAL A 77 10.91 23.08 -1.19
CA VAL A 77 10.37 22.45 -2.40
C VAL A 77 11.51 21.66 -3.04
N GLY A 78 11.42 20.35 -2.94
CA GLY A 78 12.19 19.45 -3.77
C GLY A 78 13.50 18.95 -3.16
N THR A 79 13.41 17.91 -2.36
CA THR A 79 14.51 16.93 -2.37
C THR A 79 14.45 16.21 -3.70
N THR A 80 15.50 16.32 -4.51
CA THR A 80 15.62 15.55 -5.73
C THR A 80 15.60 14.07 -5.34
N TYR A 81 14.58 13.32 -5.81
CA TYR A 81 14.53 11.89 -5.60
C TYR A 81 15.70 11.23 -6.33
N THR A 82 16.60 10.60 -5.60
CA THR A 82 17.85 10.05 -6.13
C THR A 82 17.95 8.53 -6.03
N LEU A 83 16.91 7.86 -5.50
CA LEU A 83 16.92 6.41 -5.37
C LEU A 83 16.71 5.74 -6.74
N PRO A 84 17.33 4.54 -6.96
CA PRO A 84 17.35 3.86 -8.26
C PRO A 84 15.99 3.41 -8.78
N LEU A 85 15.07 3.04 -7.88
CA LEU A 85 13.72 2.58 -8.22
C LEU A 85 12.70 3.68 -7.93
N SER A 86 11.57 3.64 -8.64
CA SER A 86 10.44 4.49 -8.26
C SER A 86 9.92 4.12 -6.86
N PRO A 87 9.24 5.04 -6.15
CA PRO A 87 8.62 4.72 -4.87
C PRO A 87 7.69 3.52 -4.94
N VAL A 88 6.88 3.42 -5.99
CA VAL A 88 5.94 2.32 -6.20
C VAL A 88 6.67 0.99 -6.48
N ASP A 89 7.81 1.01 -7.17
CA ASP A 89 8.62 -0.18 -7.38
C ASP A 89 9.24 -0.72 -6.09
N TYR A 90 9.59 0.17 -5.13
CA TYR A 90 10.00 -0.27 -3.80
C TYR A 90 8.85 -0.94 -3.06
N LEU A 91 7.64 -0.38 -3.09
CA LEU A 91 6.48 -1.01 -2.48
C LEU A 91 6.20 -2.38 -3.12
N ARG A 92 6.16 -2.46 -4.45
CA ARG A 92 5.93 -3.71 -5.18
C ARG A 92 6.91 -4.81 -4.78
N ARG A 93 8.18 -4.45 -4.62
CA ARG A 93 9.25 -5.41 -4.27
C ARG A 93 9.18 -5.87 -2.82
N GLN A 94 8.87 -4.99 -1.87
CA GLN A 94 9.15 -5.19 -0.45
C GLN A 94 7.96 -5.02 0.48
N VAL A 95 6.78 -4.73 -0.03
CA VAL A 95 5.58 -4.55 0.81
C VAL A 95 4.52 -5.57 0.45
N ARG A 96 3.89 -6.14 1.47
CA ARG A 96 2.69 -6.98 1.34
C ARG A 96 1.63 -6.44 2.29
N VAL A 97 0.41 -6.35 1.79
CA VAL A 97 -0.74 -5.87 2.55
C VAL A 97 -1.85 -6.89 2.46
N THR A 98 -2.39 -7.28 3.62
CA THR A 98 -3.47 -8.26 3.68
C THR A 98 -4.83 -7.56 3.77
N PRO A 99 -5.75 -7.81 2.84
CA PRO A 99 -7.13 -7.38 2.97
C PRO A 99 -7.89 -8.26 3.95
N LEU A 100 -8.93 -7.72 4.56
CA LEU A 100 -9.99 -8.48 5.21
C LEU A 100 -11.08 -8.78 4.16
N PRO A 101 -11.20 -10.01 3.64
CA PRO A 101 -11.96 -10.29 2.41
C PRO A 101 -13.45 -9.95 2.49
N ALA A 102 -14.03 -10.01 3.70
CA ALA A 102 -15.43 -9.67 3.92
C ALA A 102 -15.70 -8.16 3.98
N LEU A 103 -14.66 -7.35 4.23
CA LEU A 103 -14.80 -5.92 4.52
C LEU A 103 -14.19 -5.02 3.45
N HIS A 104 -13.20 -5.52 2.70
CA HIS A 104 -12.40 -4.66 1.82
C HIS A 104 -12.59 -4.98 0.33
N PRO A 105 -12.64 -3.95 -0.53
CA PRO A 105 -12.90 -4.09 -1.95
C PRO A 105 -11.61 -4.40 -2.73
N ILE A 106 -11.15 -5.65 -2.69
CA ILE A 106 -9.91 -6.10 -3.38
C ILE A 106 -9.99 -5.77 -4.87
N GLU A 107 -11.15 -6.04 -5.51
CA GLU A 107 -11.36 -5.78 -6.94
C GLU A 107 -11.13 -4.30 -7.28
N SER A 108 -11.70 -3.37 -6.51
CA SER A 108 -11.57 -1.94 -6.80
C SER A 108 -10.15 -1.43 -6.61
N VAL A 109 -9.42 -1.97 -5.63
CA VAL A 109 -8.02 -1.64 -5.40
C VAL A 109 -7.14 -2.14 -6.55
N LEU A 110 -7.33 -3.37 -7.01
CA LEU A 110 -6.59 -3.93 -8.14
C LEU A 110 -6.92 -3.28 -9.49
N ARG A 111 -8.12 -2.69 -9.64
CA ARG A 111 -8.48 -1.89 -10.82
C ARG A 111 -7.83 -0.50 -10.83
N SER A 112 -7.25 -0.08 -9.73
CA SER A 112 -6.47 1.15 -9.65
C SER A 112 -5.01 0.92 -10.09
N ALA A 113 -4.14 1.91 -9.88
CA ALA A 113 -2.72 1.80 -10.20
C ALA A 113 -1.90 0.99 -9.16
N VAL A 114 -2.54 0.29 -8.23
CA VAL A 114 -1.85 -0.54 -7.22
C VAL A 114 -1.30 -1.81 -7.87
N PRO A 115 0.01 -2.07 -7.80
CA PRO A 115 0.57 -3.33 -8.29
C PRO A 115 0.00 -4.54 -7.54
N PRO A 116 -0.43 -5.60 -8.23
CA PRO A 116 -1.03 -6.77 -7.58
C PRO A 116 -0.09 -7.47 -6.59
N GLU A 117 1.22 -7.37 -6.78
CA GLU A 117 2.24 -7.94 -5.88
C GLU A 117 2.19 -7.35 -4.46
N ILE A 118 1.59 -6.16 -4.29
CA ILE A 118 1.44 -5.53 -2.97
C ILE A 118 0.37 -6.25 -2.14
N LEU A 119 -0.64 -6.85 -2.76
CA LEU A 119 -1.68 -7.57 -2.05
C LEU A 119 -1.34 -9.04 -1.86
N CYS A 120 -1.64 -9.58 -0.69
CA CYS A 120 -1.54 -11.02 -0.45
C CYS A 120 -2.71 -11.53 0.41
N PHE A 121 -2.98 -12.82 0.29
CA PHE A 121 -4.09 -13.47 0.98
C PHE A 121 -3.87 -13.51 2.50
N SER A 122 -4.92 -13.22 3.26
CA SER A 122 -5.07 -13.58 4.67
C SER A 122 -6.53 -13.93 4.95
N SER A 123 -6.75 -14.87 5.85
CA SER A 123 -8.10 -15.22 6.33
C SER A 123 -8.51 -14.46 7.58
N ASP A 124 -7.52 -13.94 8.29
CA ASP A 124 -7.67 -13.37 9.63
C ASP A 124 -8.29 -14.33 10.67
N TYR A 125 -8.24 -15.64 10.38
CA TYR A 125 -8.74 -16.66 11.32
C TYR A 125 -7.84 -16.74 12.57
N PRO A 126 -8.40 -16.79 13.80
CA PRO A 126 -9.82 -16.94 14.13
C PRO A 126 -10.51 -15.64 14.60
N HIS A 127 -10.04 -14.48 14.15
CA HIS A 127 -10.65 -13.20 14.51
C HIS A 127 -12.08 -13.05 13.99
N VAL A 128 -12.87 -12.20 14.68
CA VAL A 128 -14.27 -11.95 14.34
C VAL A 128 -14.42 -11.19 13.00
N GLU A 129 -13.40 -10.42 12.62
CA GLU A 129 -13.31 -9.72 11.32
C GLU A 129 -12.94 -10.66 10.17
N GLY A 130 -12.40 -11.83 10.49
CA GLY A 130 -12.06 -12.87 9.53
C GLY A 130 -13.32 -13.50 8.91
N ALA A 131 -13.12 -14.28 7.87
CA ALA A 131 -14.18 -14.97 7.18
C ALA A 131 -13.94 -16.47 7.14
N SER A 132 -14.96 -17.26 7.47
CA SER A 132 -14.89 -18.73 7.38
C SER A 132 -14.73 -19.24 5.94
N ASP A 133 -15.16 -18.44 4.96
CA ASP A 133 -15.06 -18.69 3.52
C ASP A 133 -14.11 -17.70 2.82
N ALA A 134 -13.07 -17.24 3.51
CA ALA A 134 -12.14 -16.20 3.05
C ALA A 134 -11.59 -16.45 1.64
N VAL A 135 -11.22 -17.71 1.32
CA VAL A 135 -10.74 -18.09 -0.01
C VAL A 135 -11.80 -17.81 -1.07
N ALA A 136 -13.03 -18.29 -0.85
CA ALA A 136 -14.13 -18.12 -1.81
C ALA A 136 -14.52 -16.64 -1.97
N LEU A 137 -14.43 -15.83 -0.90
CA LEU A 137 -14.64 -14.39 -0.96
C LEU A 137 -13.58 -13.71 -1.85
N CYS A 138 -12.30 -14.02 -1.65
CA CYS A 138 -11.22 -13.51 -2.47
C CYS A 138 -11.35 -13.96 -3.94
N GLU A 139 -11.64 -15.24 -4.19
CA GLU A 139 -11.84 -15.76 -5.55
C GLU A 139 -12.94 -15.02 -6.31
N ARG A 140 -14.07 -14.71 -5.64
CA ARG A 140 -15.14 -13.93 -6.28
C ARG A 140 -14.67 -12.52 -6.67
N GLN A 141 -13.92 -11.85 -5.81
CA GLN A 141 -13.40 -10.52 -6.10
C GLN A 141 -12.28 -10.53 -7.15
N LEU A 142 -11.53 -11.64 -7.24
CA LEU A 142 -10.44 -11.82 -8.21
C LEU A 142 -10.90 -12.41 -9.55
N ALA A 143 -12.14 -12.87 -9.65
CA ALA A 143 -12.68 -13.48 -10.88
C ALA A 143 -12.53 -12.62 -12.16
N PRO A 144 -12.58 -11.27 -12.10
CA PRO A 144 -12.37 -10.43 -13.27
C PRO A 144 -10.91 -10.30 -13.74
N PHE A 145 -9.94 -10.85 -12.98
CA PHE A 145 -8.51 -10.71 -13.25
C PHE A 145 -7.93 -12.00 -13.84
N ASP A 146 -6.73 -11.88 -14.45
CA ASP A 146 -6.00 -13.00 -15.04
C ASP A 146 -5.46 -13.97 -13.98
N ASP A 147 -5.07 -15.16 -14.42
CA ASP A 147 -4.54 -16.20 -13.53
C ASP A 147 -3.27 -15.74 -12.82
N ARG A 148 -2.42 -14.97 -13.49
CA ARG A 148 -1.19 -14.43 -12.88
C ARG A 148 -1.49 -13.54 -11.68
N THR A 149 -2.45 -12.64 -11.79
CA THR A 149 -2.88 -11.78 -10.68
C THR A 149 -3.41 -12.61 -9.51
N ARG A 150 -4.20 -13.64 -9.80
CA ARG A 150 -4.74 -14.56 -8.80
C ARG A 150 -3.65 -15.37 -8.11
N GLU A 151 -2.73 -15.95 -8.87
CA GLU A 151 -1.57 -16.69 -8.35
C GLU A 151 -0.68 -15.79 -7.48
N THR A 152 -0.41 -14.56 -7.93
CA THR A 152 0.37 -13.58 -7.16
C THR A 152 -0.30 -13.28 -5.82
N PHE A 153 -1.60 -13.07 -5.79
CA PHE A 153 -2.34 -12.78 -4.56
C PHE A 153 -2.31 -13.95 -3.56
N PHE A 154 -2.62 -15.16 -4.01
CA PHE A 154 -2.64 -16.34 -3.12
C PHE A 154 -1.25 -16.87 -2.79
N GLY A 155 -0.30 -16.77 -3.73
CA GLY A 155 1.07 -17.24 -3.56
C GLY A 155 1.98 -16.28 -2.78
N GLY A 156 1.60 -15.02 -2.66
CA GLY A 156 2.46 -13.98 -2.05
C GLY A 156 2.94 -14.30 -0.63
N VAL A 157 2.12 -14.97 0.19
CA VAL A 157 2.52 -15.40 1.54
C VAL A 157 3.51 -16.56 1.49
N ALA A 158 3.30 -17.54 0.60
CA ALA A 158 4.22 -18.68 0.44
C ALA A 158 5.60 -18.19 -0.01
N GLU A 159 5.66 -17.26 -0.95
CA GLU A 159 6.90 -16.62 -1.40
C GLU A 159 7.62 -15.90 -0.24
N LEU A 160 6.88 -15.20 0.62
CA LEU A 160 7.42 -14.53 1.80
C LEU A 160 8.04 -15.50 2.80
N LEU A 161 7.42 -16.65 2.99
CA LEU A 161 7.87 -17.69 3.91
C LEU A 161 8.96 -18.59 3.32
N GLY A 162 9.21 -18.50 2.04
CA GLY A 162 10.21 -19.30 1.33
C GLY A 162 9.81 -20.79 1.19
N VAL A 163 8.52 -21.06 1.09
CA VAL A 163 7.93 -22.40 0.96
C VAL A 163 7.21 -22.54 -0.37
#